data_dd76b94b54c9573bff985cc9a6854fa6
#
_entry.id   dd76b94b54c9573bff985cc9a6854fa6
#
_cell.length_a   1.000
_cell.length_b   1.000
_cell.length_c   1.000
_cell.angle_alpha   90.00
_cell.angle_beta   90.00
_cell.angle_gamma   90.00
#
_symmetry.space_group_name_H-M   'P 1'
#
loop_
_entity.id
_entity.type
_entity.pdbx_description
1 polymer ?
#
loop_
_entity_poly.entity_id
_entity_poly.type
_entity_poly.pdbx_seq_one_letter_code
_entity_poly.pdbx_strand_id
1 'polypeptide(L)'
;IGEPFLDRNLVDAPCSGLGVLRQHPEAKWRKNEQALPRHQVLQYQILKAVAPRLRPGGVLVYSTCSTEPEENEDVIEQFCRVHVEFKRESVAPWLPASAQGFVTEHGALSTVGNRFSMDGFYAARLRKVL
;
A
#
# COMPACT_ATOMS: atom_id res chain seq x y z
N ILE A 1 -7.64 17.72 -14.40
CA ILE A 1 -6.84 18.88 -14.17
C ILE A 1 -5.49 18.78 -14.87
N GLY A 2 -5.40 19.21 -16.09
CA GLY A 2 -4.15 19.36 -16.79
C GLY A 2 -3.46 18.06 -17.16
N GLU A 3 -2.26 18.21 -17.65
CA GLU A 3 -1.47 17.12 -18.16
C GLU A 3 -0.83 16.30 -17.05
N PRO A 4 -0.59 14.99 -17.25
CA PRO A 4 0.20 14.20 -16.33
C PRO A 4 1.59 14.81 -16.17
N PHE A 5 2.04 14.93 -14.94
CA PHE A 5 3.33 15.57 -14.67
C PHE A 5 4.21 14.80 -13.69
N LEU A 6 3.72 13.71 -13.12
CA LEU A 6 4.49 12.93 -12.16
C LEU A 6 5.14 11.72 -12.82
N ASP A 7 6.41 11.51 -12.55
CA ASP A 7 7.12 10.29 -12.94
C ASP A 7 7.06 9.25 -11.84
N ARG A 8 6.98 9.69 -10.59
CA ARG A 8 6.93 8.83 -9.42
C ARG A 8 6.05 9.45 -8.36
N ASN A 9 5.38 8.62 -7.59
CA ASN A 9 4.58 9.10 -6.46
C ASN A 9 4.59 8.05 -5.36
N LEU A 10 4.70 8.53 -4.13
CA LEU A 10 4.54 7.69 -2.94
C LEU A 10 3.23 8.06 -2.28
N VAL A 11 2.33 7.10 -2.17
CA VAL A 11 1.09 7.25 -1.43
C VAL A 11 1.27 6.53 -0.10
N ASP A 12 1.55 7.30 0.94
CA ASP A 12 1.63 6.78 2.30
C ASP A 12 0.23 6.94 2.89
N ALA A 13 -0.57 5.90 2.72
CA ALA A 13 -2.01 6.00 2.90
C ALA A 13 -2.41 6.06 4.36
N PRO A 14 -3.42 6.88 4.71
CA PRO A 14 -4.00 6.82 6.04
C PRO A 14 -4.62 5.44 6.26
N CYS A 15 -4.43 4.90 7.46
CA CYS A 15 -4.88 3.55 7.76
C CYS A 15 -5.46 3.49 9.18
N SER A 16 -5.96 2.31 9.53
CA SER A 16 -6.56 2.09 10.86
C SER A 16 -5.57 2.24 12.00
N GLY A 17 -4.27 2.14 11.71
CA GLY A 17 -3.24 2.15 12.73
C GLY A 17 -3.07 0.84 13.45
N LEU A 18 -3.73 -0.23 12.98
CA LEU A 18 -3.62 -1.54 13.63
C LEU A 18 -2.20 -2.09 13.58
N GLY A 19 -1.41 -1.67 12.60
CA GLY A 19 -0.02 -2.12 12.48
C GLY A 19 0.90 -1.61 13.58
N VAL A 20 0.50 -0.56 14.32
CA VAL A 20 1.30 0.01 15.40
C VAL A 20 0.75 -0.31 16.78
N LEU A 21 -0.18 -1.25 16.88
CA LEU A 21 -0.75 -1.64 18.19
C LEU A 21 0.31 -2.19 19.14
N ARG A 22 1.41 -2.69 18.63
CA ARG A 22 2.51 -3.16 19.45
C ARG A 22 3.12 -2.07 20.31
N GLN A 23 3.23 -0.84 19.76
CA GLN A 23 3.75 0.31 20.47
C GLN A 23 2.68 1.01 21.29
N HIS A 24 1.44 0.93 20.83
CA HIS A 24 0.32 1.65 21.43
C HIS A 24 -0.86 0.69 21.63
N PRO A 25 -0.75 -0.27 22.56
CA PRO A 25 -1.82 -1.27 22.74
C PRO A 25 -3.19 -0.66 23.04
N GLU A 26 -3.21 0.51 23.69
CA GLU A 26 -4.45 1.22 24.01
C GLU A 26 -5.22 1.64 22.76
N ALA A 27 -4.56 1.75 21.62
CA ALA A 27 -5.23 2.12 20.38
C ALA A 27 -6.29 1.10 19.97
N LYS A 28 -6.12 -0.16 20.37
CA LYS A 28 -7.08 -1.21 20.09
C LYS A 28 -8.47 -0.88 20.63
N TRP A 29 -8.52 -0.21 21.78
CA TRP A 29 -9.80 0.12 22.42
C TRP A 29 -10.50 1.30 21.75
N ARG A 30 -9.76 2.07 20.94
CA ARG A 30 -10.31 3.22 20.23
C ARG A 30 -10.71 2.89 18.81
N LYS A 31 -10.19 1.81 18.26
CA LYS A 31 -10.49 1.35 16.91
C LYS A 31 -11.64 0.38 16.96
N ASN A 32 -12.52 0.44 15.97
CA ASN A 32 -13.60 -0.52 15.84
C ASN A 32 -13.62 -1.04 14.40
N GLU A 33 -14.37 -2.10 14.19
CA GLU A 33 -14.42 -2.75 12.88
C GLU A 33 -14.98 -1.84 11.79
N GLN A 34 -15.77 -0.85 12.15
CA GLN A 34 -16.36 0.08 11.18
C GLN A 34 -15.34 1.04 10.60
N ALA A 35 -14.20 1.22 11.26
CA ALA A 35 -13.15 2.09 10.75
C ALA A 35 -12.46 1.51 9.52
N LEU A 36 -12.34 0.17 9.42
CA LEU A 36 -11.68 -0.48 8.30
C LEU A 36 -12.32 -0.18 6.95
N PRO A 37 -13.65 -0.33 6.78
CA PRO A 37 -14.26 -0.03 5.49
C PRO A 37 -14.08 1.44 5.08
N ARG A 38 -14.12 2.36 6.03
CA ARG A 38 -13.94 3.78 5.72
C ARG A 38 -12.52 4.08 5.27
N HIS A 39 -11.52 3.47 5.91
CA HIS A 39 -10.13 3.64 5.52
C HIS A 39 -9.88 3.02 4.15
N GLN A 40 -10.46 1.86 3.88
CA GLN A 40 -10.33 1.20 2.59
C GLN A 40 -10.87 2.08 1.46
N VAL A 41 -12.03 2.67 1.64
CA VAL A 41 -12.61 3.57 0.65
C VAL A 41 -11.72 4.78 0.42
N LEU A 42 -11.23 5.39 1.51
CA LEU A 42 -10.36 6.56 1.41
C LEU A 42 -9.06 6.22 0.69
N GLN A 43 -8.46 5.10 1.02
CA GLN A 43 -7.21 4.65 0.40
C GLN A 43 -7.39 4.46 -1.10
N TYR A 44 -8.48 3.84 -1.50
CA TYR A 44 -8.81 3.64 -2.91
C TYR A 44 -9.00 4.99 -3.62
N GLN A 45 -9.71 5.91 -2.99
CA GLN A 45 -9.95 7.23 -3.57
C GLN A 45 -8.67 8.03 -3.76
N ILE A 46 -7.72 7.89 -2.84
CA ILE A 46 -6.42 8.56 -2.98
C ILE A 46 -5.67 8.01 -4.18
N LEU A 47 -5.64 6.69 -4.34
CA LEU A 47 -5.01 6.06 -5.51
C LEU A 47 -5.67 6.52 -6.79
N LYS A 48 -6.99 6.56 -6.80
CA LYS A 48 -7.76 6.99 -7.96
C LYS A 48 -7.46 8.44 -8.34
N ALA A 49 -7.24 9.30 -7.34
CA ALA A 49 -6.92 10.71 -7.58
C ALA A 49 -5.51 10.90 -8.11
N VAL A 50 -4.56 10.06 -7.69
CA VAL A 50 -3.16 10.15 -8.13
C VAL A 50 -2.95 9.56 -9.52
N ALA A 51 -3.70 8.51 -9.85
CA ALA A 51 -3.49 7.74 -11.09
C ALA A 51 -3.39 8.59 -12.35
N PRO A 52 -4.30 9.56 -12.61
CA PRO A 52 -4.21 10.35 -13.84
C PRO A 52 -3.03 11.33 -13.86
N ARG A 53 -2.42 11.58 -12.71
CA ARG A 53 -1.28 12.52 -12.63
C ARG A 53 0.04 11.87 -12.99
N LEU A 54 0.10 10.53 -13.02
CA LEU A 54 1.31 9.81 -13.41
C LEU A 54 1.41 9.72 -14.92
N ARG A 55 2.62 9.94 -15.42
CA ARG A 55 2.92 9.74 -16.84
C ARG A 55 2.98 8.26 -17.15
N PRO A 56 2.69 7.85 -18.39
CA PRO A 56 2.97 6.48 -18.81
C PRO A 56 4.44 6.13 -18.51
N GLY A 57 4.67 4.96 -17.95
CA GLY A 57 5.99 4.55 -17.49
C GLY A 57 6.28 4.99 -16.05
N GLY A 58 5.42 5.80 -15.46
CA GLY A 58 5.60 6.26 -14.09
C GLY A 58 5.36 5.17 -13.06
N VAL A 59 5.88 5.40 -11.86
CA VAL A 59 5.82 4.42 -10.77
C VAL A 59 5.03 5.01 -9.61
N LEU A 60 4.12 4.21 -9.09
CA LEU A 60 3.33 4.52 -7.90
C LEU A 60 3.66 3.50 -6.83
N VAL A 61 4.07 3.98 -5.66
CA VAL A 61 4.29 3.11 -4.50
C VAL A 61 3.22 3.42 -3.48
N TYR A 62 2.49 2.40 -3.07
CA TYR A 62 1.44 2.49 -2.07
C TYR A 62 1.93 1.85 -0.78
N SER A 63 1.87 2.59 0.33
CA SER A 63 2.31 2.05 1.62
C SER A 63 1.30 2.34 2.72
N THR A 64 1.25 1.45 3.70
CA THR A 64 0.47 1.62 4.92
C THR A 64 1.24 1.05 6.09
N CYS A 65 0.83 1.41 7.30
CA CYS A 65 1.28 0.74 8.51
C CYS A 65 0.18 -0.17 9.09
N SER A 66 -0.79 -0.57 8.27
CA SER A 66 -1.85 -1.48 8.68
C SER A 66 -1.42 -2.93 8.57
N THR A 67 -1.94 -3.78 9.47
CA THR A 67 -1.77 -5.22 9.37
C THR A 67 -2.93 -5.89 8.62
N GLU A 68 -3.93 -5.12 8.22
CA GLU A 68 -5.18 -5.66 7.68
C GLU A 68 -5.13 -5.78 6.16
N PRO A 69 -5.44 -6.98 5.62
CA PRO A 69 -5.45 -7.17 4.16
C PRO A 69 -6.39 -6.20 3.44
N GLU A 70 -7.49 -5.81 4.10
CA GLU A 70 -8.47 -4.89 3.55
C GLU A 70 -7.86 -3.54 3.19
N GLU A 71 -6.83 -3.13 3.91
CA GLU A 71 -6.14 -1.85 3.70
C GLU A 71 -4.89 -2.01 2.83
N ASN A 72 -4.47 -3.22 2.58
CA ASN A 72 -3.22 -3.53 1.89
C ASN A 72 -3.49 -4.22 0.56
N GLU A 73 -3.44 -5.53 0.56
CA GLU A 73 -3.54 -6.31 -0.67
C GLU A 73 -4.88 -6.11 -1.38
N ASP A 74 -5.97 -6.04 -0.63
CA ASP A 74 -7.30 -5.91 -1.22
C ASP A 74 -7.46 -4.56 -1.94
N VAL A 75 -6.90 -3.48 -1.40
CA VAL A 75 -6.95 -2.16 -2.05
C VAL A 75 -6.19 -2.21 -3.37
N ILE A 76 -4.98 -2.77 -3.36
CA ILE A 76 -4.15 -2.84 -4.56
C ILE A 76 -4.79 -3.73 -5.62
N GLU A 77 -5.33 -4.88 -5.21
CA GLU A 77 -5.99 -5.79 -6.14
C GLU A 77 -7.19 -5.13 -6.79
N GLN A 78 -8.04 -4.47 -6.01
CA GLN A 78 -9.20 -3.78 -6.53
C GLN A 78 -8.79 -2.65 -7.48
N PHE A 79 -7.79 -1.87 -7.09
CA PHE A 79 -7.31 -0.76 -7.90
C PHE A 79 -6.81 -1.25 -9.27
N CYS A 80 -5.99 -2.28 -9.29
CA CYS A 80 -5.42 -2.81 -10.52
C CYS A 80 -6.49 -3.48 -11.41
N ARG A 81 -7.54 -4.02 -10.80
CA ARG A 81 -8.63 -4.62 -11.54
C ARG A 81 -9.41 -3.57 -12.34
N VAL A 82 -9.59 -2.40 -11.75
CA VAL A 82 -10.32 -1.29 -12.38
C VAL A 82 -9.41 -0.45 -13.29
N HIS A 83 -8.19 -0.20 -12.85
CA HIS A 83 -7.23 0.65 -13.56
C HIS A 83 -6.23 -0.23 -14.30
N VAL A 84 -6.67 -0.75 -15.46
CA VAL A 84 -5.90 -1.75 -16.22
C VAL A 84 -4.60 -1.21 -16.79
N GLU A 85 -4.43 0.11 -16.82
CA GLU A 85 -3.18 0.74 -17.24
C GLU A 85 -2.06 0.58 -16.21
N PHE A 86 -2.38 0.10 -15.01
CA PHE A 86 -1.38 -0.15 -13.98
C PHE A 86 -1.07 -1.64 -13.87
N LYS A 87 0.22 -1.95 -13.75
CA LYS A 87 0.71 -3.31 -13.53
C LYS A 87 1.50 -3.37 -12.23
N ARG A 88 1.31 -4.43 -11.49
CA ARG A 88 2.11 -4.66 -10.28
C ARG A 88 3.52 -5.05 -10.68
N GLU A 89 4.49 -4.53 -9.93
CA GLU A 89 5.89 -4.93 -10.06
C GLU A 89 6.36 -5.44 -8.70
N SER A 90 7.20 -6.48 -8.72
CA SER A 90 7.82 -6.93 -7.48
C SER A 90 8.75 -5.86 -6.94
N VAL A 91 8.74 -5.67 -5.63
CA VAL A 91 9.68 -4.75 -4.97
C VAL A 91 11.05 -5.38 -4.79
N ALA A 92 11.18 -6.69 -4.98
CA ALA A 92 12.42 -7.42 -4.69
C ALA A 92 13.67 -6.83 -5.33
N PRO A 93 13.66 -6.42 -6.61
CA PRO A 93 14.88 -5.86 -7.22
C PRO A 93 15.39 -4.57 -6.57
N TRP A 94 14.53 -3.89 -5.83
CA TRP A 94 14.84 -2.59 -5.24
C TRP A 94 15.22 -2.68 -3.76
N LEU A 95 15.26 -3.91 -3.21
CA LEU A 95 15.49 -4.12 -1.78
C LEU A 95 16.85 -4.77 -1.53
N PRO A 96 17.49 -4.45 -0.39
CA PRO A 96 18.71 -5.15 0.00
C PRO A 96 18.43 -6.61 0.33
N ALA A 97 19.49 -7.42 0.37
CA ALA A 97 19.36 -8.84 0.67
C ALA A 97 18.65 -9.07 2.02
N SER A 98 18.91 -8.22 3.01
CA SER A 98 18.31 -8.35 4.34
C SER A 98 16.80 -8.20 4.35
N ALA A 99 16.21 -7.60 3.32
CA ALA A 99 14.77 -7.37 3.24
C ALA A 99 14.05 -8.35 2.32
N GLN A 100 14.77 -9.23 1.61
CA GLN A 100 14.15 -10.14 0.65
C GLN A 100 13.15 -11.09 1.30
N GLY A 101 13.37 -11.46 2.55
CA GLY A 101 12.46 -12.35 3.28
C GLY A 101 11.10 -11.75 3.58
N PHE A 102 10.93 -10.44 3.37
CA PHE A 102 9.67 -9.75 3.60
C PHE A 102 8.87 -9.52 2.32
N VAL A 103 9.36 -10.01 1.17
CA VAL A 103 8.63 -9.88 -0.08
C VAL A 103 7.54 -10.96 -0.13
N THR A 104 6.30 -10.54 -0.39
CA THR A 104 5.17 -11.48 -0.43
C THR A 104 5.12 -12.21 -1.77
N GLU A 105 4.25 -13.21 -1.87
CA GLU A 105 4.01 -13.92 -3.12
C GLU A 105 3.47 -13.01 -4.22
N HIS A 106 2.87 -11.88 -3.84
CA HIS A 106 2.35 -10.89 -4.79
C HIS A 106 3.38 -9.80 -5.11
N GLY A 107 4.58 -9.93 -4.59
CA GLY A 107 5.65 -8.98 -4.88
C GLY A 107 5.65 -7.71 -4.04
N ALA A 108 4.84 -7.65 -3.00
CA ALA A 108 4.83 -6.52 -2.09
C ALA A 108 5.82 -6.73 -0.95
N LEU A 109 6.22 -5.63 -0.31
CA LEU A 109 6.97 -5.69 0.94
C LEU A 109 5.97 -5.74 2.09
N SER A 110 6.11 -6.70 2.99
CA SER A 110 5.24 -6.78 4.16
C SER A 110 6.01 -7.29 5.37
N THR A 111 5.93 -6.53 6.47
CA THR A 111 6.49 -6.96 7.75
C THR A 111 5.42 -7.53 8.66
N VAL A 112 4.18 -7.67 8.15
CA VAL A 112 3.07 -8.21 8.92
C VAL A 112 3.37 -9.66 9.31
N GLY A 113 3.21 -9.97 10.58
CA GLY A 113 3.44 -11.33 11.09
C GLY A 113 4.89 -11.74 11.20
N ASN A 114 5.83 -10.79 11.10
CA ASN A 114 7.25 -11.12 11.17
C ASN A 114 7.65 -11.51 12.61
N ARG A 115 8.74 -12.30 12.70
CA ARG A 115 9.24 -12.80 13.97
C ARG A 115 10.18 -11.83 14.69
N PHE A 116 10.49 -10.69 14.07
CA PHE A 116 11.45 -9.74 14.62
C PHE A 116 10.80 -8.63 15.42
N SER A 117 9.53 -8.75 15.69
CA SER A 117 8.78 -7.80 16.51
C SER A 117 8.73 -6.39 15.92
N MET A 118 8.78 -6.28 14.61
CA MET A 118 8.60 -5.00 13.92
C MET A 118 7.12 -4.65 13.83
N ASP A 119 6.84 -3.35 13.75
CA ASP A 119 5.48 -2.89 13.47
C ASP A 119 5.04 -3.38 12.09
N GLY A 120 3.74 -3.51 11.90
CA GLY A 120 3.19 -3.88 10.60
C GLY A 120 3.44 -2.78 9.59
N PHE A 121 3.90 -3.16 8.40
CA PHE A 121 4.14 -2.25 7.30
C PHE A 121 3.92 -2.99 5.99
N TYR A 122 3.33 -2.30 5.02
CA TYR A 122 3.05 -2.87 3.72
C TYR A 122 3.39 -1.85 2.64
N ALA A 123 4.02 -2.28 1.56
CA ALA A 123 4.28 -1.43 0.41
C ALA A 123 4.18 -2.23 -0.87
N ALA A 124 3.47 -1.69 -1.85
CA ALA A 124 3.33 -2.28 -3.17
C ALA A 124 3.76 -1.29 -4.24
N ARG A 125 4.39 -1.81 -5.29
CA ARG A 125 4.89 -1.00 -6.39
C ARG A 125 4.05 -1.28 -7.64
N LEU A 126 3.58 -0.20 -8.27
CA LEU A 126 2.79 -0.27 -9.49
C LEU A 126 3.45 0.58 -10.56
N ARG A 127 3.41 0.11 -11.82
CA ARG A 127 3.88 0.87 -12.97
C ARG A 127 2.73 1.17 -13.89
N LYS A 128 2.66 2.41 -14.34
CA LYS A 128 1.68 2.82 -15.34
C LYS A 128 2.23 2.50 -16.73
N VAL A 129 1.58 1.57 -17.41
CA VAL A 129 2.09 1.05 -18.70
C VAL A 129 1.39 1.66 -19.90
N LEU A 130 0.34 2.41 -19.69
CA LEU A 130 -0.39 3.07 -20.79
C LEU A 130 -0.54 4.56 -20.54
#